data_62f0c9e4c3beb07269f26cce4942c184
#
_entry.id   62f0c9e4c3beb07269f26cce4942c184
#
_cell.length_a   1.000
_cell.length_b   1.000
_cell.length_c   1.000
_cell.angle_alpha   90.00
_cell.angle_beta   90.00
_cell.angle_gamma   90.00
#
_symmetry.space_group_name_H-M   'P 1'
#
loop_
_entity.id
_entity.type
_entity.pdbx_description
1 polymer ?
#
loop_
_entity_poly.entity_id
_entity_poly.type
_entity_poly.pdbx_seq_one_letter_code
_entity_poly.pdbx_strand_id
1 'polypeptide(L)'
;MTLRVAVTGPTGEIGKPLMAELERRDEVESVVGMARREFDPAVEGWEKASYRRGDILDRGALAALFDGADVAVHLAFAIFGDREEARKINLEGTRNAFETAIKAGVSRLVYASSVAAYGFHPENPQPLTEEVPAWGSDSFYYSAQKAELEDLLDELLPGSGVEAYVFRPSIVAGPRATMLVEQTVEAVRAGDPLPLVRRGIERVPLVRPLLPDPGVPFQLVHHDDVARAMAAAICGDGPPGVYNLAGEGEVRVRDVARALGWRWVPVPRAAVSLGTAAARRLSFASPKLEWAIAADTPVLMDNAKARRELGWQPEHDAGRTLEETVAGAREKGLLD
;
A
#
# COMPACT_ATOMS: atom_id res chain seq x y z
N MET A 1 4.33 26.80 15.13
CA MET A 1 5.38 26.74 14.08
C MET A 1 4.78 25.95 12.94
N THR A 2 4.93 26.42 11.72
CA THR A 2 4.51 25.70 10.53
C THR A 2 5.58 24.67 10.13
N LEU A 3 5.16 23.58 9.50
CA LEU A 3 6.01 22.43 9.17
C LEU A 3 6.44 22.44 7.71
N ARG A 4 7.70 22.13 7.47
CA ARG A 4 8.25 21.82 6.15
C ARG A 4 8.32 20.30 6.00
N VAL A 5 7.59 19.76 5.05
CA VAL A 5 7.44 18.31 4.86
C VAL A 5 8.14 17.87 3.60
N ALA A 6 8.97 16.84 3.68
CA ALA A 6 9.62 16.23 2.53
C ALA A 6 9.08 14.82 2.27
N VAL A 7 8.65 14.54 1.03
CA VAL A 7 7.94 13.30 0.67
C VAL A 7 8.64 12.56 -0.46
N THR A 8 9.05 11.32 -0.25
CA THR A 8 9.42 10.42 -1.33
C THR A 8 8.20 9.66 -1.85
N GLY A 9 8.02 9.56 -3.15
CA GLY A 9 6.89 8.88 -3.76
C GLY A 9 5.56 9.66 -3.73
N PRO A 10 5.56 11.01 -3.89
CA PRO A 10 4.35 11.85 -3.81
C PRO A 10 3.35 11.58 -4.95
N THR A 11 3.76 10.89 -6.00
CA THR A 11 2.95 10.61 -7.19
C THR A 11 2.26 9.25 -7.17
N GLY A 12 2.47 8.46 -6.10
CA GLY A 12 1.88 7.14 -5.90
C GLY A 12 0.41 7.19 -5.44
N GLU A 13 -0.17 6.00 -5.26
CA GLU A 13 -1.58 5.83 -4.84
C GLU A 13 -1.87 6.41 -3.44
N ILE A 14 -0.89 6.35 -2.53
CA ILE A 14 -0.97 7.01 -1.21
C ILE A 14 -0.43 8.44 -1.31
N GLY A 15 0.59 8.68 -2.14
CA GLY A 15 1.29 9.96 -2.22
C GLY A 15 0.40 11.10 -2.67
N LYS A 16 -0.34 10.96 -3.77
CA LYS A 16 -1.24 12.02 -4.26
C LYS A 16 -2.33 12.41 -3.27
N PRO A 17 -3.06 11.47 -2.64
CA PRO A 17 -4.00 11.80 -1.58
C PRO A 17 -3.35 12.51 -0.40
N LEU A 18 -2.15 12.07 0.03
CA LEU A 18 -1.42 12.70 1.12
C LEU A 18 -1.02 14.15 0.76
N MET A 19 -0.48 14.37 -0.44
CA MET A 19 -0.14 15.73 -0.88
C MET A 19 -1.36 16.64 -0.89
N ALA A 20 -2.52 16.16 -1.36
CA ALA A 20 -3.78 16.90 -1.36
C ALA A 20 -4.29 17.16 0.07
N GLU A 21 -4.06 16.26 1.01
CA GLU A 21 -4.42 16.46 2.41
C GLU A 21 -3.50 17.48 3.10
N LEU A 22 -2.19 17.42 2.86
CA LEU A 22 -1.21 18.36 3.40
C LEU A 22 -1.43 19.77 2.87
N GLU A 23 -1.90 19.91 1.62
CA GLU A 23 -2.25 21.21 1.05
C GLU A 23 -3.31 21.98 1.86
N ARG A 24 -4.24 21.22 2.51
CA ARG A 24 -5.35 21.78 3.30
C ARG A 24 -4.98 22.07 4.76
N ARG A 25 -3.82 21.61 5.23
CA ARG A 25 -3.40 21.73 6.63
C ARG A 25 -2.72 23.07 6.88
N ASP A 26 -3.27 23.87 7.81
CA ASP A 26 -2.69 25.16 8.19
C ASP A 26 -1.33 25.01 8.90
N GLU A 27 -1.10 23.85 9.54
CA GLU A 27 0.15 23.51 10.20
C GLU A 27 1.29 23.27 9.19
N VAL A 28 0.98 23.03 7.92
CA VAL A 28 1.97 22.77 6.86
C VAL A 28 2.23 24.04 6.07
N GLU A 29 3.48 24.48 6.12
CA GLU A 29 3.99 25.65 5.37
C GLU A 29 4.31 25.28 3.91
N SER A 30 5.04 24.17 3.74
CA SER A 30 5.49 23.72 2.42
C SER A 30 5.71 22.21 2.38
N VAL A 31 5.53 21.65 1.18
CA VAL A 31 5.80 20.24 0.90
C VAL A 31 6.76 20.14 -0.27
N VAL A 32 7.84 19.38 -0.12
CA VAL A 32 8.76 19.05 -1.23
C VAL A 32 8.61 17.57 -1.56
N GLY A 33 8.12 17.26 -2.75
CA GLY A 33 7.99 15.88 -3.23
C GLY A 33 9.16 15.45 -4.10
N MET A 34 9.56 14.16 -4.05
CA MET A 34 10.54 13.58 -4.96
C MET A 34 10.10 12.23 -5.51
N ALA A 35 10.16 12.07 -6.83
CA ALA A 35 10.03 10.78 -7.50
C ALA A 35 10.83 10.76 -8.81
N ARG A 36 10.90 9.59 -9.45
CA ARG A 36 11.71 9.38 -10.67
C ARG A 36 11.11 10.00 -11.93
N ARG A 37 9.78 10.08 -12.02
CA ARG A 37 9.08 10.63 -13.19
C ARG A 37 8.89 12.12 -13.03
N GLU A 38 8.82 12.84 -14.15
CA GLU A 38 8.42 14.25 -14.16
C GLU A 38 6.99 14.41 -13.61
N PHE A 39 6.81 15.44 -12.81
CA PHE A 39 5.51 15.77 -12.22
C PHE A 39 5.47 17.29 -11.94
N ASP A 40 4.33 17.90 -12.21
CA ASP A 40 4.07 19.29 -11.89
C ASP A 40 2.94 19.40 -10.86
N PRO A 41 3.22 19.84 -9.63
CA PRO A 41 2.20 20.05 -8.60
C PRO A 41 1.08 21.00 -9.00
N ALA A 42 1.35 21.98 -9.86
CA ALA A 42 0.36 22.96 -10.31
C ALA A 42 -0.79 22.31 -11.10
N VAL A 43 -0.54 21.17 -11.76
CA VAL A 43 -1.60 20.41 -12.46
C VAL A 43 -2.64 19.85 -11.50
N GLU A 44 -2.25 19.55 -10.25
CA GLU A 44 -3.16 19.08 -9.20
C GLU A 44 -3.75 20.26 -8.39
N GLY A 45 -3.36 21.51 -8.69
CA GLY A 45 -3.80 22.70 -7.98
C GLY A 45 -3.16 22.90 -6.60
N TRP A 46 -1.98 22.32 -6.37
CA TRP A 46 -1.26 22.45 -5.11
C TRP A 46 -0.36 23.69 -5.10
N GLU A 47 -0.54 24.55 -4.11
CA GLU A 47 0.20 25.81 -3.97
C GLU A 47 1.39 25.69 -2.99
N LYS A 48 1.27 24.86 -1.94
CA LYS A 48 2.32 24.61 -0.96
C LYS A 48 3.35 23.61 -1.45
N ALA A 49 3.03 22.84 -2.51
CA ALA A 49 3.86 21.76 -2.99
C ALA A 49 4.87 22.22 -4.02
N SER A 50 6.10 21.77 -3.86
CA SER A 50 7.15 21.81 -4.88
C SER A 50 7.62 20.40 -5.22
N TYR A 51 8.27 20.22 -6.35
CA TYR A 51 8.67 18.90 -6.80
C TYR A 51 10.10 18.88 -7.31
N ARG A 52 10.82 17.80 -7.01
CA ARG A 52 12.15 17.50 -7.52
C ARG A 52 12.15 16.12 -8.17
N ARG A 53 12.69 16.01 -9.36
CA ARG A 53 12.98 14.71 -9.94
C ARG A 53 14.20 14.11 -9.27
N GLY A 54 14.12 12.85 -8.80
CA GLY A 54 15.23 12.16 -8.15
C GLY A 54 14.94 10.71 -7.88
N ASP A 55 15.96 9.96 -7.50
CA ASP A 55 15.90 8.55 -7.16
C ASP A 55 16.31 8.35 -5.69
N ILE A 56 15.61 7.48 -4.96
CA ILE A 56 15.96 7.14 -3.57
C ILE A 56 17.26 6.35 -3.46
N LEU A 57 17.79 5.82 -4.55
CA LEU A 57 19.13 5.24 -4.61
C LEU A 57 20.23 6.31 -4.61
N ASP A 58 19.90 7.56 -4.93
CA ASP A 58 20.83 8.69 -4.91
C ASP A 58 20.77 9.42 -3.56
N ARG A 59 21.77 9.18 -2.71
CA ARG A 59 21.90 9.84 -1.40
C ARG A 59 22.05 11.37 -1.51
N GLY A 60 22.61 11.87 -2.60
CA GLY A 60 22.72 13.31 -2.83
C GLY A 60 21.36 13.94 -3.10
N ALA A 61 20.52 13.28 -3.90
CA ALA A 61 19.15 13.71 -4.15
C ALA A 61 18.29 13.66 -2.87
N LEU A 62 18.47 12.63 -2.03
CA LEU A 62 17.78 12.52 -0.73
C LEU A 62 18.27 13.60 0.26
N ALA A 63 19.57 13.87 0.31
CA ALA A 63 20.11 14.94 1.16
C ALA A 63 19.53 16.31 0.78
N ALA A 64 19.46 16.61 -0.52
CA ALA A 64 18.83 17.83 -1.00
C ALA A 64 17.30 17.87 -0.77
N LEU A 65 16.63 16.71 -0.75
CA LEU A 65 15.20 16.62 -0.43
C LEU A 65 14.93 16.95 1.03
N PHE A 66 15.69 16.36 1.96
CA PHE A 66 15.48 16.48 3.40
C PHE A 66 16.16 17.71 4.02
N ASP A 67 16.92 18.49 3.25
CA ASP A 67 17.58 19.70 3.75
C ASP A 67 16.56 20.71 4.27
N GLY A 68 16.65 20.99 5.55
CA GLY A 68 15.76 21.89 6.26
C GLY A 68 14.31 21.40 6.39
N ALA A 69 13.99 20.13 6.16
CA ALA A 69 12.70 19.56 6.44
C ALA A 69 12.51 19.28 7.94
N ASP A 70 11.32 19.55 8.46
CA ASP A 70 10.93 19.20 9.82
C ASP A 70 10.42 17.74 9.90
N VAL A 71 9.77 17.27 8.83
CA VAL A 71 9.20 15.93 8.73
C VAL A 71 9.60 15.26 7.42
N ALA A 72 10.11 14.03 7.49
CA ALA A 72 10.34 13.15 6.35
C ALA A 72 9.23 12.12 6.21
N VAL A 73 8.67 11.98 5.00
CA VAL A 73 7.66 10.98 4.67
C VAL A 73 8.20 10.04 3.59
N HIS A 74 8.26 8.75 3.90
CA HIS A 74 8.76 7.76 2.96
C HIS A 74 7.64 6.85 2.44
N LEU A 75 7.22 7.08 1.18
CA LEU A 75 6.19 6.31 0.48
C LEU A 75 6.75 5.57 -0.75
N ALA A 76 7.97 5.90 -1.18
CA ALA A 76 8.55 5.31 -2.38
C ALA A 76 8.83 3.81 -2.16
N PHE A 77 8.13 2.96 -2.90
CA PHE A 77 8.29 1.51 -2.87
C PHE A 77 7.89 0.91 -4.22
N ALA A 78 8.63 -0.08 -4.70
CA ALA A 78 8.35 -0.80 -5.95
C ALA A 78 7.66 -2.15 -5.62
N ILE A 79 6.36 -2.26 -5.93
CA ILE A 79 5.58 -3.49 -5.67
C ILE A 79 5.72 -4.48 -6.83
N PHE A 80 5.86 -3.96 -8.07
CA PHE A 80 5.94 -4.73 -9.30
C PHE A 80 7.18 -4.37 -10.10
N GLY A 81 7.52 -5.20 -11.07
CA GLY A 81 8.67 -5.03 -11.95
C GLY A 81 9.66 -6.19 -11.82
N ASP A 82 10.88 -5.96 -12.25
CA ASP A 82 11.97 -6.91 -12.05
C ASP A 82 12.28 -7.08 -10.56
N ARG A 83 12.41 -8.31 -10.08
CA ARG A 83 12.57 -8.61 -8.66
C ARG A 83 13.86 -8.08 -8.07
N GLU A 84 14.95 -8.16 -8.82
CA GLU A 84 16.26 -7.71 -8.34
C GLU A 84 16.29 -6.18 -8.27
N GLU A 85 15.78 -5.51 -9.31
CA GLU A 85 15.64 -4.05 -9.32
C GLU A 85 14.71 -3.57 -8.21
N ALA A 86 13.52 -4.19 -8.06
CA ALA A 86 12.56 -3.85 -7.01
C ALA A 86 13.17 -4.05 -5.62
N ARG A 87 13.90 -5.17 -5.39
CA ARG A 87 14.58 -5.43 -4.12
C ARG A 87 15.63 -4.36 -3.81
N LYS A 88 16.43 -3.98 -4.79
CA LYS A 88 17.41 -2.91 -4.64
C LYS A 88 16.75 -1.58 -4.28
N ILE A 89 15.73 -1.17 -5.03
CA ILE A 89 14.99 0.06 -4.76
C ILE A 89 14.39 0.02 -3.34
N ASN A 90 13.74 -1.09 -2.98
CA ASN A 90 13.03 -1.19 -1.72
C ASN A 90 13.98 -1.22 -0.52
N LEU A 91 15.00 -2.06 -0.52
CA LEU A 91 15.87 -2.23 0.65
C LEU A 91 16.95 -1.15 0.71
N GLU A 92 17.74 -0.98 -0.37
CA GLU A 92 18.82 0.01 -0.40
C GLU A 92 18.27 1.44 -0.44
N GLY A 93 17.25 1.70 -1.28
CA GLY A 93 16.63 3.00 -1.41
C GLY A 93 15.93 3.44 -0.12
N THR A 94 15.22 2.55 0.57
CA THR A 94 14.58 2.87 1.86
C THR A 94 15.61 3.08 2.95
N ARG A 95 16.67 2.25 3.02
CA ARG A 95 17.80 2.47 3.94
C ARG A 95 18.40 3.85 3.72
N ASN A 96 18.68 4.22 2.48
CA ASN A 96 19.21 5.54 2.14
C ASN A 96 18.28 6.66 2.61
N ALA A 97 16.95 6.49 2.43
CA ALA A 97 15.97 7.48 2.85
C ALA A 97 15.94 7.63 4.38
N PHE A 98 15.90 6.53 5.14
CA PHE A 98 15.90 6.58 6.60
C PHE A 98 17.19 7.21 7.15
N GLU A 99 18.36 6.69 6.75
CA GLU A 99 19.65 7.21 7.20
C GLU A 99 19.83 8.69 6.85
N THR A 100 19.38 9.12 5.66
CA THR A 100 19.54 10.52 5.22
C THR A 100 18.56 11.43 5.95
N ALA A 101 17.32 11.01 6.19
CA ALA A 101 16.35 11.78 6.98
C ALA A 101 16.84 11.96 8.44
N ILE A 102 17.32 10.90 9.07
CA ILE A 102 17.91 10.95 10.42
C ILE A 102 19.12 11.90 10.45
N LYS A 103 20.02 11.77 9.48
CA LYS A 103 21.20 12.66 9.37
C LYS A 103 20.82 14.11 9.12
N ALA A 104 19.74 14.39 8.41
CA ALA A 104 19.24 15.75 8.18
C ALA A 104 18.63 16.36 9.46
N GLY A 105 18.39 15.57 10.50
CA GLY A 105 17.86 16.02 11.78
C GLY A 105 16.37 16.33 11.75
N VAL A 106 15.60 15.62 10.92
CA VAL A 106 14.14 15.75 10.94
C VAL A 106 13.59 15.39 12.33
N SER A 107 12.55 16.06 12.77
CA SER A 107 11.92 15.75 14.05
C SER A 107 11.05 14.48 13.96
N ARG A 108 10.46 14.23 12.78
CA ARG A 108 9.56 13.09 12.55
C ARG A 108 9.89 12.37 11.25
N LEU A 109 9.73 11.05 11.28
CA LEU A 109 9.81 10.18 10.12
C LEU A 109 8.51 9.37 10.02
N VAL A 110 7.78 9.54 8.92
CA VAL A 110 6.52 8.83 8.64
C VAL A 110 6.77 7.80 7.53
N TYR A 111 6.51 6.54 7.81
CA TYR A 111 6.77 5.43 6.89
C TYR A 111 5.49 4.66 6.54
N ALA A 112 5.25 4.44 5.25
CA ALA A 112 4.21 3.55 4.77
C ALA A 112 4.71 2.10 4.70
N SER A 113 4.46 1.35 5.76
CA SER A 113 4.60 -0.10 5.78
C SER A 113 3.37 -0.77 5.13
N SER A 114 2.92 -1.90 5.63
CA SER A 114 1.77 -2.64 5.13
C SER A 114 1.30 -3.67 6.16
N VAL A 115 0.04 -4.05 6.11
CA VAL A 115 -0.47 -5.24 6.80
C VAL A 115 0.34 -6.51 6.46
N ALA A 116 0.96 -6.54 5.28
CA ALA A 116 1.82 -7.64 4.85
C ALA A 116 3.06 -7.81 5.73
N ALA A 117 3.50 -6.79 6.48
CA ALA A 117 4.61 -6.89 7.42
C ALA A 117 4.37 -7.93 8.52
N TYR A 118 3.12 -8.16 8.93
CA TYR A 118 2.79 -9.23 9.89
C TYR A 118 3.11 -10.63 9.39
N GLY A 119 3.18 -10.82 8.07
CA GLY A 119 3.22 -12.13 7.45
C GLY A 119 1.85 -12.82 7.40
N PHE A 120 1.75 -13.84 6.57
CA PHE A 120 0.53 -14.61 6.35
C PHE A 120 0.65 -15.96 7.07
N HIS A 121 0.69 -15.89 8.41
CA HIS A 121 0.87 -17.06 9.28
C HIS A 121 -0.49 -17.53 9.82
N PRO A 122 -0.82 -18.83 9.74
CA PRO A 122 -2.08 -19.36 10.28
C PRO A 122 -2.26 -19.15 11.79
N GLU A 123 -1.14 -19.01 12.51
CA GLU A 123 -1.07 -18.77 13.95
C GLU A 123 -1.22 -17.30 14.35
N ASN A 124 -1.25 -16.37 13.41
CA ASN A 124 -1.48 -14.97 13.69
C ASN A 124 -2.83 -14.78 14.42
N PRO A 125 -2.86 -13.99 15.50
CA PRO A 125 -4.11 -13.69 16.19
C PRO A 125 -5.05 -12.90 15.27
N GLN A 126 -6.35 -13.02 15.53
CA GLN A 126 -7.36 -12.27 14.80
C GLN A 126 -8.34 -11.61 15.78
N PRO A 127 -8.50 -10.27 15.70
CA PRO A 127 -7.80 -9.38 14.77
C PRO A 127 -6.32 -9.17 15.17
N LEU A 128 -5.50 -8.74 14.21
CA LEU A 128 -4.12 -8.31 14.43
C LEU A 128 -4.10 -6.94 15.10
N THR A 129 -3.34 -6.82 16.17
CA THR A 129 -3.01 -5.56 16.82
C THR A 129 -1.56 -5.18 16.55
N GLU A 130 -1.18 -3.94 16.84
CA GLU A 130 0.19 -3.45 16.65
C GLU A 130 1.21 -4.10 17.58
N GLU A 131 0.77 -4.83 18.58
CA GLU A 131 1.63 -5.63 19.48
C GLU A 131 2.22 -6.88 18.79
N VAL A 132 1.60 -7.31 17.69
CA VAL A 132 2.13 -8.42 16.89
C VAL A 132 3.33 -7.93 16.08
N PRO A 133 4.50 -8.58 16.21
CA PRO A 133 5.70 -8.19 15.49
C PRO A 133 5.54 -8.31 13.96
N ALA A 134 6.34 -7.55 13.23
CA ALA A 134 6.46 -7.65 11.78
C ALA A 134 7.34 -8.86 11.40
N TRP A 135 6.77 -10.06 11.37
CA TRP A 135 7.54 -11.28 11.10
C TRP A 135 7.79 -11.53 9.62
N GLY A 136 6.96 -10.94 8.75
CA GLY A 136 7.02 -11.18 7.32
C GLY A 136 6.71 -12.64 6.95
N SER A 137 6.79 -12.93 5.67
CA SER A 137 6.66 -14.29 5.12
C SER A 137 7.73 -14.52 4.07
N ASP A 138 8.63 -15.47 4.27
CA ASP A 138 9.71 -15.82 3.31
C ASP A 138 9.17 -16.20 1.94
N SER A 139 7.97 -16.80 1.90
CA SER A 139 7.31 -17.21 0.67
C SER A 139 6.66 -16.07 -0.11
N PHE A 140 6.68 -14.85 0.42
CA PHE A 140 6.12 -13.65 -0.19
C PHE A 140 7.08 -12.46 -0.03
N TYR A 141 7.85 -12.18 -1.07
CA TYR A 141 8.95 -11.20 -1.02
C TYR A 141 8.53 -9.81 -0.52
N TYR A 142 7.32 -9.36 -0.90
CA TYR A 142 6.79 -8.08 -0.45
C TYR A 142 6.62 -8.03 1.08
N SER A 143 6.07 -9.11 1.64
CA SER A 143 5.89 -9.29 3.08
C SER A 143 7.24 -9.30 3.82
N ALA A 144 8.19 -10.12 3.35
CA ALA A 144 9.52 -10.19 3.94
C ALA A 144 10.24 -8.84 3.92
N GLN A 145 10.17 -8.10 2.79
CA GLN A 145 10.81 -6.79 2.69
C GLN A 145 10.17 -5.75 3.60
N LYS A 146 8.84 -5.77 3.77
CA LYS A 146 8.17 -4.83 4.68
C LYS A 146 8.58 -5.06 6.13
N ALA A 147 8.72 -6.32 6.56
CA ALA A 147 9.23 -6.66 7.87
C ALA A 147 10.70 -6.23 8.04
N GLU A 148 11.59 -6.58 7.10
CA GLU A 148 13.00 -6.20 7.10
C GLU A 148 13.20 -4.67 7.21
N LEU A 149 12.31 -3.89 6.61
CA LEU A 149 12.38 -2.43 6.64
C LEU A 149 11.86 -1.82 7.96
N GLU A 150 10.90 -2.46 8.62
CA GLU A 150 10.51 -2.06 9.97
C GLU A 150 11.62 -2.37 10.97
N ASP A 151 12.22 -3.57 10.91
CA ASP A 151 13.38 -3.94 11.73
C ASP A 151 14.56 -2.96 11.51
N LEU A 152 14.86 -2.62 10.25
CA LEU A 152 15.88 -1.62 9.91
C LEU A 152 15.59 -0.26 10.55
N LEU A 153 14.33 0.19 10.53
CA LEU A 153 13.98 1.46 11.14
C LEU A 153 14.19 1.41 12.66
N ASP A 154 13.77 0.33 13.30
CA ASP A 154 13.97 0.11 14.74
C ASP A 154 15.46 0.05 15.14
N GLU A 155 16.33 -0.44 14.25
CA GLU A 155 17.79 -0.41 14.45
C GLU A 155 18.39 1.01 14.34
N LEU A 156 17.83 1.88 13.48
CA LEU A 156 18.37 3.20 13.19
C LEU A 156 17.89 4.30 14.18
N LEU A 157 16.74 4.11 14.82
CA LEU A 157 16.11 5.13 15.67
C LEU A 157 16.82 5.38 17.01
N PRO A 158 17.39 4.39 17.71
CA PRO A 158 17.99 4.60 19.02
C PRO A 158 19.06 5.70 19.02
N GLY A 159 18.84 6.73 19.83
CA GLY A 159 19.76 7.88 19.94
C GLY A 159 19.66 8.90 18.80
N SER A 160 18.81 8.72 17.83
CA SER A 160 18.63 9.66 16.71
C SER A 160 17.87 10.94 17.09
N GLY A 161 17.00 10.86 18.11
CA GLY A 161 16.06 11.93 18.47
C GLY A 161 14.89 12.10 17.52
N VAL A 162 14.70 11.19 16.56
CA VAL A 162 13.62 11.21 15.57
C VAL A 162 12.42 10.41 16.07
N GLU A 163 11.24 11.00 16.01
CA GLU A 163 9.97 10.32 16.28
C GLU A 163 9.50 9.59 15.02
N ALA A 164 9.37 8.25 15.07
CA ALA A 164 8.93 7.48 13.93
C ALA A 164 7.45 7.05 14.03
N TYR A 165 6.72 7.21 12.93
CA TYR A 165 5.35 6.76 12.75
C TYR A 165 5.30 5.76 11.60
N VAL A 166 4.99 4.51 11.91
CA VAL A 166 4.92 3.41 10.94
C VAL A 166 3.45 3.05 10.72
N PHE A 167 2.97 3.20 9.50
CA PHE A 167 1.60 2.84 9.16
C PHE A 167 1.56 1.49 8.46
N ARG A 168 0.72 0.58 8.96
CA ARG A 168 0.40 -0.72 8.35
C ARG A 168 -1.01 -0.67 7.75
N PRO A 169 -1.22 -0.08 6.57
CA PRO A 169 -2.53 -0.11 5.92
C PRO A 169 -2.88 -1.53 5.46
N SER A 170 -4.17 -1.86 5.48
CA SER A 170 -4.74 -2.98 4.74
C SER A 170 -4.60 -2.72 3.23
N ILE A 171 -5.32 -3.45 2.39
CA ILE A 171 -5.27 -3.19 0.94
C ILE A 171 -5.78 -1.77 0.68
N VAL A 172 -4.87 -0.88 0.25
CA VAL A 172 -5.22 0.49 -0.12
C VAL A 172 -6.01 0.47 -1.43
N ALA A 173 -7.16 1.11 -1.42
CA ALA A 173 -8.08 1.13 -2.54
C ALA A 173 -8.79 2.48 -2.65
N GLY A 174 -9.55 2.70 -3.73
CA GLY A 174 -10.24 3.96 -4.02
C GLY A 174 -10.03 4.38 -5.47
N PRO A 175 -10.61 5.50 -5.92
CA PRO A 175 -10.58 5.89 -7.34
C PRO A 175 -9.16 6.17 -7.87
N ARG A 176 -8.22 6.54 -7.02
CA ARG A 176 -6.80 6.73 -7.38
C ARG A 176 -5.95 5.47 -7.18
N ALA A 177 -6.38 4.56 -6.28
CA ALA A 177 -5.71 3.31 -5.93
C ALA A 177 -6.45 2.10 -6.53
N THR A 178 -6.25 1.88 -7.81
CA THR A 178 -6.96 0.87 -8.61
C THR A 178 -6.23 -0.47 -8.73
N MET A 179 -5.11 -0.62 -8.02
CA MET A 179 -4.25 -1.81 -8.12
C MET A 179 -4.99 -3.12 -7.87
N LEU A 180 -5.93 -3.17 -6.90
CA LEU A 180 -6.74 -4.35 -6.63
C LEU A 180 -7.51 -4.81 -7.89
N VAL A 181 -8.13 -3.86 -8.59
CA VAL A 181 -8.89 -4.13 -9.83
C VAL A 181 -7.94 -4.51 -10.95
N GLU A 182 -6.85 -3.79 -11.15
CA GLU A 182 -5.83 -4.07 -12.16
C GLU A 182 -5.28 -5.49 -12.03
N GLN A 183 -4.90 -5.89 -10.83
CA GLN A 183 -4.37 -7.23 -10.56
C GLN A 183 -5.44 -8.32 -10.77
N THR A 184 -6.69 -8.04 -10.38
CA THR A 184 -7.81 -8.98 -10.59
C THR A 184 -8.06 -9.18 -12.10
N VAL A 185 -8.11 -8.09 -12.87
CA VAL A 185 -8.28 -8.13 -14.33
C VAL A 185 -7.12 -8.87 -15.00
N GLU A 186 -5.89 -8.56 -14.61
CA GLU A 186 -4.71 -9.26 -15.15
C GLU A 186 -4.68 -10.75 -14.80
N ALA A 187 -5.04 -11.12 -13.57
CA ALA A 187 -5.07 -12.53 -13.17
C ALA A 187 -6.08 -13.33 -14.00
N VAL A 188 -7.26 -12.76 -14.25
CA VAL A 188 -8.27 -13.37 -15.12
C VAL A 188 -7.76 -13.45 -16.56
N ARG A 189 -7.13 -12.40 -17.07
CA ARG A 189 -6.54 -12.41 -18.42
C ARG A 189 -5.41 -13.43 -18.60
N ALA A 190 -4.59 -13.63 -17.57
CA ALA A 190 -3.49 -14.59 -17.58
C ALA A 190 -3.94 -16.05 -17.42
N GLY A 191 -5.05 -16.29 -16.71
CA GLY A 191 -5.64 -17.61 -16.50
C GLY A 191 -6.46 -18.15 -17.68
N ASP A 192 -6.61 -17.36 -18.77
CA ASP A 192 -7.37 -17.75 -19.95
C ASP A 192 -6.53 -18.69 -20.85
N PRO A 193 -6.92 -19.99 -21.00
CA PRO A 193 -6.13 -20.96 -21.75
C PRO A 193 -6.17 -20.75 -23.27
N LEU A 194 -7.01 -19.84 -23.79
CA LEU A 194 -7.25 -19.69 -25.23
C LEU A 194 -7.36 -18.21 -25.66
N PRO A 195 -6.25 -17.46 -25.73
CA PRO A 195 -6.27 -16.05 -26.13
C PRO A 195 -6.82 -15.79 -27.54
N LEU A 196 -6.82 -16.80 -28.42
CA LEU A 196 -7.40 -16.71 -29.78
C LEU A 196 -8.93 -16.90 -29.80
N VAL A 197 -9.47 -17.73 -28.91
CA VAL A 197 -10.92 -17.93 -28.77
C VAL A 197 -11.57 -16.70 -28.14
N ARG A 198 -10.87 -16.03 -27.24
CA ARG A 198 -11.32 -14.82 -26.57
C ARG A 198 -11.63 -13.67 -27.56
N ARG A 199 -10.78 -13.41 -28.57
CA ARG A 199 -11.06 -12.39 -29.60
C ARG A 199 -12.37 -12.61 -30.35
N GLY A 200 -12.86 -13.86 -30.38
CA GLY A 200 -14.16 -14.20 -30.93
C GLY A 200 -15.31 -14.08 -29.94
N ILE A 201 -15.04 -14.32 -28.64
CA ILE A 201 -16.02 -14.38 -27.56
C ILE A 201 -16.24 -13.00 -26.92
N GLU A 202 -15.27 -12.09 -26.94
CA GLU A 202 -15.42 -10.69 -26.49
C GLU A 202 -16.56 -9.92 -27.19
N ARG A 203 -16.99 -10.41 -28.35
CA ARG A 203 -18.17 -9.89 -29.06
C ARG A 203 -19.50 -10.52 -28.62
N VAL A 204 -19.46 -11.49 -27.69
CA VAL A 204 -20.67 -12.13 -27.18
C VAL A 204 -20.89 -11.61 -25.76
N PRO A 205 -21.88 -10.74 -25.50
CA PRO A 205 -22.11 -10.10 -24.21
C PRO A 205 -22.51 -11.05 -23.07
N LEU A 206 -22.47 -12.38 -23.30
CA LEU A 206 -22.94 -13.40 -22.36
C LEU A 206 -21.83 -14.08 -21.54
N VAL A 207 -20.53 -13.91 -21.87
CA VAL A 207 -19.44 -14.60 -21.15
C VAL A 207 -18.75 -13.63 -20.22
N ARG A 208 -19.31 -13.45 -19.02
CA ARG A 208 -18.67 -12.69 -17.95
C ARG A 208 -17.58 -13.55 -17.28
N PRO A 209 -16.42 -12.95 -16.93
CA PRO A 209 -15.38 -13.65 -16.19
C PRO A 209 -15.91 -14.32 -14.92
N LEU A 210 -15.30 -15.45 -14.55
CA LEU A 210 -15.66 -16.23 -13.37
C LEU A 210 -14.49 -16.21 -12.38
N LEU A 211 -14.74 -15.72 -11.15
CA LEU A 211 -13.76 -15.72 -10.07
C LEU A 211 -14.02 -16.86 -9.08
N PRO A 212 -13.00 -17.65 -8.71
CA PRO A 212 -13.09 -18.59 -7.61
C PRO A 212 -13.06 -17.83 -6.26
N ASP A 213 -14.07 -18.06 -5.41
CA ASP A 213 -14.15 -17.46 -4.07
C ASP A 213 -13.88 -18.51 -2.98
N PRO A 214 -12.72 -18.49 -2.31
CA PRO A 214 -12.44 -19.36 -1.17
C PRO A 214 -13.16 -18.91 0.11
N GLY A 215 -13.91 -17.80 0.07
CA GLY A 215 -14.62 -17.24 1.22
C GLY A 215 -13.70 -16.60 2.28
N VAL A 216 -12.43 -16.35 1.96
CA VAL A 216 -11.46 -15.68 2.86
C VAL A 216 -11.77 -14.19 2.88
N PRO A 217 -12.02 -13.60 4.06
CA PRO A 217 -12.22 -12.17 4.18
C PRO A 217 -10.89 -11.41 4.16
N PHE A 218 -10.93 -10.17 3.65
CA PHE A 218 -9.85 -9.21 3.73
C PHE A 218 -10.42 -7.80 3.93
N GLN A 219 -9.57 -6.86 4.35
CA GLN A 219 -9.98 -5.48 4.57
C GLN A 219 -9.43 -4.57 3.48
N LEU A 220 -10.19 -3.53 3.17
CA LEU A 220 -9.77 -2.40 2.36
C LEU A 220 -9.62 -1.18 3.26
N VAL A 221 -8.78 -0.24 2.86
CA VAL A 221 -8.73 1.11 3.41
C VAL A 221 -8.71 2.10 2.25
N HIS A 222 -9.53 3.14 2.34
CA HIS A 222 -9.56 4.17 1.31
C HIS A 222 -8.26 4.99 1.35
N HIS A 223 -7.70 5.32 0.18
CA HIS A 223 -6.45 6.08 0.10
C HIS A 223 -6.52 7.44 0.80
N ASP A 224 -7.70 8.11 0.82
CA ASP A 224 -7.88 9.37 1.55
C ASP A 224 -7.89 9.17 3.06
N ASP A 225 -8.41 8.01 3.53
CA ASP A 225 -8.36 7.66 4.95
C ASP A 225 -6.93 7.42 5.42
N VAL A 226 -6.09 6.77 4.58
CA VAL A 226 -4.65 6.62 4.85
C VAL A 226 -3.96 7.99 4.88
N ALA A 227 -4.28 8.85 3.92
CA ALA A 227 -3.72 10.22 3.85
C ALA A 227 -4.03 11.02 5.10
N ARG A 228 -5.28 10.97 5.62
CA ARG A 228 -5.67 11.66 6.85
C ARG A 228 -4.92 11.13 8.08
N ALA A 229 -4.75 9.81 8.20
CA ALA A 229 -3.99 9.24 9.31
C ALA A 229 -2.52 9.68 9.29
N MET A 230 -1.91 9.65 8.10
CA MET A 230 -0.52 10.11 7.94
C MET A 230 -0.39 11.61 8.20
N ALA A 231 -1.32 12.44 7.71
CA ALA A 231 -1.32 13.88 7.94
C ALA A 231 -1.46 14.22 9.44
N ALA A 232 -2.27 13.48 10.19
CA ALA A 232 -2.39 13.62 11.64
C ALA A 232 -1.01 13.42 12.32
N ALA A 233 -0.32 12.32 12.01
CA ALA A 233 1.02 12.05 12.54
C ALA A 233 2.07 13.10 12.09
N ILE A 234 2.01 13.56 10.83
CA ILE A 234 2.87 14.64 10.32
C ILE A 234 2.67 15.91 11.13
N CYS A 235 1.43 16.26 11.46
CA CYS A 235 1.10 17.44 12.29
C CYS A 235 1.42 17.22 13.79
N GLY A 236 1.73 16.01 14.21
CA GLY A 236 2.11 15.68 15.60
C GLY A 236 0.95 15.22 16.48
N ASP A 237 -0.12 14.77 15.87
CA ASP A 237 -1.21 14.12 16.59
C ASP A 237 -0.79 12.71 17.01
N GLY A 238 -0.98 12.41 18.30
CA GLY A 238 -0.65 11.12 18.91
C GLY A 238 0.85 10.82 19.06
N PRO A 239 1.18 9.77 19.82
CA PRO A 239 2.57 9.36 20.08
C PRO A 239 3.18 8.65 18.86
N PRO A 240 4.54 8.67 18.73
CA PRO A 240 5.23 7.86 17.72
C PRO A 240 4.98 6.36 17.95
N GLY A 241 5.04 5.57 16.88
CA GLY A 241 4.86 4.13 16.92
C GLY A 241 4.20 3.54 15.69
N VAL A 242 3.80 2.28 15.78
CA VAL A 242 3.12 1.55 14.70
C VAL A 242 1.61 1.75 14.79
N TYR A 243 0.94 1.89 13.65
CA TYR A 243 -0.51 2.09 13.53
C TYR A 243 -1.12 1.25 12.41
N ASN A 244 -2.10 0.45 12.74
CA ASN A 244 -2.94 -0.27 11.78
C ASN A 244 -3.97 0.66 11.16
N LEU A 245 -4.17 0.54 9.83
CA LEU A 245 -5.20 1.28 9.11
C LEU A 245 -6.05 0.34 8.25
N ALA A 246 -7.31 0.18 8.60
CA ALA A 246 -8.30 -0.55 7.82
C ALA A 246 -9.63 0.18 7.81
N GLY A 247 -10.37 0.12 6.71
CA GLY A 247 -11.75 0.57 6.64
C GLY A 247 -12.69 -0.33 7.44
N GLU A 248 -13.89 0.15 7.70
CA GLU A 248 -14.92 -0.65 8.35
C GLU A 248 -15.44 -1.76 7.44
N GLY A 249 -15.62 -2.96 7.99
CA GLY A 249 -16.15 -4.11 7.29
C GLY A 249 -15.10 -4.96 6.57
N GLU A 250 -15.59 -6.01 5.94
CA GLU A 250 -14.78 -7.02 5.24
C GLU A 250 -15.26 -7.19 3.81
N VAL A 251 -14.34 -7.53 2.94
CA VAL A 251 -14.57 -7.86 1.53
C VAL A 251 -14.12 -9.30 1.26
N ARG A 252 -14.77 -9.96 0.33
CA ARG A 252 -14.38 -11.27 -0.20
C ARG A 252 -14.29 -11.21 -1.72
N VAL A 253 -13.66 -12.21 -2.33
CA VAL A 253 -13.52 -12.28 -3.79
C VAL A 253 -14.88 -12.17 -4.51
N ARG A 254 -15.94 -12.75 -3.94
CA ARG A 254 -17.32 -12.63 -4.46
C ARG A 254 -17.84 -11.18 -4.49
N ASP A 255 -17.42 -10.35 -3.56
CA ASP A 255 -17.84 -8.95 -3.48
C ASP A 255 -17.12 -8.13 -4.56
N VAL A 256 -15.82 -8.41 -4.78
CA VAL A 256 -15.06 -7.87 -5.92
C VAL A 256 -15.68 -8.30 -7.25
N ALA A 257 -16.04 -9.58 -7.41
CA ALA A 257 -16.68 -10.07 -8.61
C ALA A 257 -18.02 -9.35 -8.87
N ARG A 258 -18.85 -9.15 -7.84
CA ARG A 258 -20.12 -8.42 -7.95
C ARG A 258 -19.91 -6.96 -8.37
N ALA A 259 -18.96 -6.27 -7.75
CA ALA A 259 -18.66 -4.88 -8.05
C ALA A 259 -18.16 -4.71 -9.51
N LEU A 260 -17.40 -5.68 -10.02
CA LEU A 260 -16.96 -5.75 -11.43
C LEU A 260 -18.08 -6.18 -12.39
N GLY A 261 -19.22 -6.66 -11.89
CA GLY A 261 -20.29 -7.25 -12.72
C GLY A 261 -19.93 -8.65 -13.24
N TRP A 262 -18.99 -9.34 -12.63
CA TRP A 262 -18.51 -10.68 -12.99
C TRP A 262 -19.26 -11.77 -12.22
N ARG A 263 -19.03 -13.03 -12.60
CA ARG A 263 -19.57 -14.20 -11.89
C ARG A 263 -18.53 -14.70 -10.88
N TRP A 264 -19.01 -15.43 -9.88
CA TRP A 264 -18.16 -16.10 -8.90
C TRP A 264 -18.67 -17.51 -8.60
N VAL A 265 -17.79 -18.37 -8.14
CA VAL A 265 -18.08 -19.73 -7.73
C VAL A 265 -17.40 -20.01 -6.39
N PRO A 266 -18.12 -20.57 -5.41
CA PRO A 266 -17.49 -20.95 -4.15
C PRO A 266 -16.53 -22.12 -4.40
N VAL A 267 -15.33 -22.03 -3.85
CA VAL A 267 -14.33 -23.11 -3.88
C VAL A 267 -13.95 -23.47 -2.45
N PRO A 268 -13.82 -24.77 -2.12
CA PRO A 268 -13.35 -25.17 -0.80
C PRO A 268 -11.93 -24.64 -0.54
N ARG A 269 -11.69 -24.05 0.65
CA ARG A 269 -10.35 -23.59 1.06
C ARG A 269 -9.28 -24.67 0.88
N ALA A 270 -9.60 -25.94 1.25
CA ALA A 270 -8.67 -27.04 1.09
C ALA A 270 -8.20 -27.25 -0.37
N ALA A 271 -9.05 -26.97 -1.36
CA ALA A 271 -8.68 -27.07 -2.77
C ALA A 271 -7.70 -25.94 -3.16
N VAL A 272 -7.92 -24.73 -2.62
CA VAL A 272 -7.00 -23.59 -2.84
C VAL A 272 -5.66 -23.87 -2.15
N SER A 273 -5.66 -24.30 -0.89
CA SER A 273 -4.45 -24.62 -0.13
C SER A 273 -3.64 -25.74 -0.75
N LEU A 274 -4.29 -26.77 -1.30
CA LEU A 274 -3.59 -27.83 -2.05
C LEU A 274 -2.99 -27.31 -3.35
N GLY A 275 -3.69 -26.45 -4.08
CA GLY A 275 -3.23 -25.80 -5.29
C GLY A 275 -2.03 -24.90 -5.04
N THR A 276 -2.10 -24.05 -4.00
CA THR A 276 -1.01 -23.16 -3.59
C THR A 276 0.22 -23.94 -3.07
N ALA A 277 0.01 -25.01 -2.29
CA ALA A 277 1.09 -25.87 -1.82
C ALA A 277 1.80 -26.60 -2.98
N ALA A 278 1.06 -27.07 -3.99
CA ALA A 278 1.63 -27.63 -5.20
C ALA A 278 2.41 -26.59 -6.00
N ALA A 279 1.88 -25.37 -6.12
CA ALA A 279 2.52 -24.27 -6.82
C ALA A 279 3.81 -23.79 -6.13
N ARG A 280 3.86 -23.79 -4.79
CA ARG A 280 5.09 -23.50 -4.01
C ARG A 280 6.24 -24.47 -4.32
N ARG A 281 5.93 -25.72 -4.71
CA ARG A 281 6.95 -26.73 -5.07
C ARG A 281 7.50 -26.54 -6.49
N LEU A 282 6.80 -25.78 -7.33
CA LEU A 282 7.26 -25.44 -8.66
C LEU A 282 8.13 -24.18 -8.54
N SER A 283 9.44 -24.31 -8.69
CA SER A 283 10.47 -23.26 -8.52
C SER A 283 10.32 -22.02 -9.42
N PHE A 284 9.22 -21.88 -10.12
CA PHE A 284 8.86 -20.79 -11.02
C PHE A 284 7.60 -20.02 -10.57
N ALA A 285 7.40 -19.85 -9.25
CA ALA A 285 6.29 -19.06 -8.76
C ALA A 285 6.42 -17.63 -9.30
N SER A 286 5.50 -17.24 -10.18
CA SER A 286 5.42 -15.86 -10.64
C SER A 286 5.03 -14.97 -9.45
N PRO A 287 5.42 -13.67 -9.43
CA PRO A 287 4.96 -12.73 -8.40
C PRO A 287 3.45 -12.75 -8.16
N LYS A 288 2.67 -13.01 -9.21
CA LYS A 288 1.20 -13.14 -9.15
C LYS A 288 0.72 -14.33 -8.31
N LEU A 289 1.49 -15.43 -8.30
CA LEU A 289 1.17 -16.60 -7.49
C LEU A 289 1.42 -16.35 -6.00
N GLU A 290 2.40 -15.53 -5.65
CA GLU A 290 2.67 -15.16 -4.26
C GLU A 290 1.50 -14.40 -3.64
N TRP A 291 0.89 -13.48 -4.40
CA TRP A 291 -0.33 -12.78 -3.98
C TRP A 291 -1.53 -13.72 -3.77
N ALA A 292 -1.69 -14.72 -4.66
CA ALA A 292 -2.73 -15.73 -4.51
C ALA A 292 -2.51 -16.61 -3.26
N ILE A 293 -1.26 -16.91 -2.93
CA ILE A 293 -0.87 -17.66 -1.74
C ILE A 293 -1.16 -16.84 -0.46
N ALA A 294 -0.83 -15.56 -0.47
CA ALA A 294 -1.12 -14.66 0.63
C ALA A 294 -2.63 -14.52 0.89
N ALA A 295 -3.45 -14.55 -0.16
CA ALA A 295 -4.90 -14.46 -0.06
C ALA A 295 -5.60 -15.69 0.57
N ASP A 296 -4.90 -16.79 0.85
CA ASP A 296 -5.46 -17.98 1.51
C ASP A 296 -5.56 -17.84 3.04
N THR A 297 -4.81 -16.91 3.63
CA THR A 297 -4.82 -16.65 5.07
C THR A 297 -5.49 -15.30 5.34
N PRO A 298 -6.57 -15.25 6.14
CA PRO A 298 -7.18 -13.97 6.49
C PRO A 298 -6.22 -13.17 7.37
N VAL A 299 -6.08 -11.89 7.04
CA VAL A 299 -5.28 -10.93 7.80
C VAL A 299 -6.18 -9.73 8.09
N LEU A 300 -6.82 -9.76 9.25
CA LEU A 300 -7.76 -8.75 9.70
C LEU A 300 -7.14 -7.97 10.85
N MET A 301 -7.19 -6.65 10.78
CA MET A 301 -6.56 -5.74 11.74
C MET A 301 -7.57 -5.01 12.60
N ASP A 302 -7.16 -4.71 13.83
CA ASP A 302 -7.84 -3.80 14.73
C ASP A 302 -7.26 -2.37 14.56
N ASN A 303 -8.13 -1.38 14.51
CA ASN A 303 -7.78 0.05 14.39
C ASN A 303 -7.89 0.81 15.72
N ALA A 304 -8.14 0.14 16.84
CA ALA A 304 -8.43 0.80 18.11
C ALA A 304 -7.32 1.77 18.54
N LYS A 305 -6.06 1.44 18.24
CA LYS A 305 -4.91 2.31 18.55
C LYS A 305 -4.96 3.61 17.74
N ALA A 306 -5.13 3.54 16.42
CA ALA A 306 -5.21 4.71 15.56
C ALA A 306 -6.38 5.62 15.95
N ARG A 307 -7.54 5.04 16.29
CA ARG A 307 -8.71 5.79 16.79
C ARG A 307 -8.42 6.53 18.09
N ARG A 308 -7.81 5.85 19.05
CA ARG A 308 -7.57 6.39 20.38
C ARG A 308 -6.46 7.42 20.39
N GLU A 309 -5.38 7.19 19.66
CA GLU A 309 -4.15 7.96 19.77
C GLU A 309 -4.00 9.04 18.72
N LEU A 310 -4.44 8.79 17.48
CA LEU A 310 -4.43 9.78 16.39
C LEU A 310 -5.78 10.49 16.22
N GLY A 311 -6.83 10.11 16.95
CA GLY A 311 -8.19 10.59 16.71
C GLY A 311 -8.73 10.20 15.33
N TRP A 312 -8.07 9.25 14.65
CA TRP A 312 -8.41 8.87 13.29
C TRP A 312 -9.59 7.89 13.24
N GLN A 313 -10.48 8.12 12.28
CA GLN A 313 -11.54 7.19 11.93
C GLN A 313 -11.66 7.09 10.41
N PRO A 314 -11.86 5.88 9.85
CA PRO A 314 -12.13 5.75 8.42
C PRO A 314 -13.49 6.39 8.10
N GLU A 315 -13.54 7.20 7.06
CA GLU A 315 -14.79 7.80 6.55
C GLU A 315 -15.45 6.91 5.48
N HIS A 316 -14.69 5.96 4.93
CA HIS A 316 -15.12 5.05 3.90
C HIS A 316 -15.15 3.63 4.46
N ASP A 317 -16.31 2.97 4.38
CA ASP A 317 -16.41 1.54 4.64
C ASP A 317 -15.86 0.72 3.45
N ALA A 318 -15.67 -0.57 3.67
CA ALA A 318 -15.10 -1.47 2.66
C ALA A 318 -15.96 -1.59 1.39
N GLY A 319 -17.29 -1.51 1.51
CA GLY A 319 -18.22 -1.56 0.38
C GLY A 319 -18.08 -0.32 -0.50
N ARG A 320 -18.19 0.86 0.09
CA ARG A 320 -18.01 2.14 -0.60
C ARG A 320 -16.61 2.25 -1.22
N THR A 321 -15.58 1.89 -0.49
CA THR A 321 -14.19 1.88 -1.00
C THR A 321 -14.07 1.00 -2.25
N LEU A 322 -14.69 -0.19 -2.24
CA LEU A 322 -14.67 -1.09 -3.40
C LEU A 322 -15.43 -0.49 -4.60
N GLU A 323 -16.60 0.09 -4.38
CA GLU A 323 -17.39 0.74 -5.43
C GLU A 323 -16.64 1.89 -6.08
N GLU A 324 -16.03 2.77 -5.28
CA GLU A 324 -15.22 3.90 -5.77
C GLU A 324 -13.95 3.43 -6.49
N THR A 325 -13.34 2.31 -6.06
CA THR A 325 -12.20 1.70 -6.75
C THR A 325 -12.59 1.23 -8.15
N VAL A 326 -13.74 0.57 -8.27
CA VAL A 326 -14.26 0.08 -9.57
C VAL A 326 -14.64 1.25 -10.47
N ALA A 327 -15.23 2.31 -9.92
CA ALA A 327 -15.54 3.52 -10.67
C ALA A 327 -14.27 4.18 -11.23
N GLY A 328 -13.24 4.38 -10.38
CA GLY A 328 -11.95 4.92 -10.81
C GLY A 328 -11.23 4.05 -11.86
N ALA A 329 -11.37 2.72 -11.75
CA ALA A 329 -10.81 1.80 -12.73
C ALA A 329 -11.52 1.93 -14.10
N ARG A 330 -12.84 2.19 -14.12
CA ARG A 330 -13.59 2.47 -15.36
C ARG A 330 -13.17 3.81 -15.99
N GLU A 331 -13.02 4.84 -15.19
CA GLU A 331 -12.55 6.16 -15.66
C GLU A 331 -11.14 6.08 -16.28
N LYS A 332 -10.28 5.21 -15.75
CA LYS A 332 -8.95 4.92 -16.30
C LYS A 332 -8.99 4.00 -17.55
N GLY A 333 -10.14 3.50 -17.95
CA GLY A 333 -10.27 2.58 -19.09
C GLY A 333 -9.71 1.18 -18.83
N LEU A 334 -9.60 0.76 -17.56
CA LEU A 334 -9.14 -0.58 -17.17
C LEU A 334 -10.26 -1.63 -17.26
N LEU A 335 -11.49 -1.18 -17.24
CA LEU A 335 -12.72 -1.95 -17.33
C LEU A 335 -13.58 -1.41 -18.46
N ASP A 336 -14.25 -2.32 -19.19
CA ASP A 336 -15.22 -2.00 -20.24
C ASP A 336 -16.56 -1.54 -19.63
#